data_ac38bde6b8d5c41c84ec78e007810ae3
#
_entry.id   ac38bde6b8d5c41c84ec78e007810ae3
#
_cell.length_a   1.000
_cell.length_b   1.000
_cell.length_c   1.000
_cell.angle_alpha   90.00
_cell.angle_beta   90.00
_cell.angle_gamma   90.00
#
_symmetry.space_group_name_H-M   'P 1'
#
loop_
_entity.id
_entity.type
_entity.pdbx_description
1 polymer ?
#
loop_
_entity_poly.entity_id
_entity_poly.type
_entity_poly.pdbx_seq_one_letter_code
_entity_poly.pdbx_strand_id
1 'polypeptide(L)'
;MALNLPPVVSEYFAAANTDDADRIAACFAADANVNDEKRDFLGRDAIRQWGSDSRKKYTFQSEPFEVEGPSQAPVVRAHVTGDFPGNPVDLTYRFTLVKNEIATLSIG
;
A
#
# COMPACT_ATOMS: atom_id res chain seq x y z
N MET A 1 -5.48 19.66 -5.25
CA MET A 1 -6.29 19.44 -4.05
C MET A 1 -5.89 18.12 -3.40
N ALA A 2 -5.65 18.14 -2.11
CA ALA A 2 -5.24 16.93 -1.40
C ALA A 2 -6.43 16.00 -1.16
N LEU A 3 -6.21 14.71 -1.26
CA LEU A 3 -7.20 13.71 -0.90
C LEU A 3 -7.31 13.62 0.62
N ASN A 4 -8.52 13.34 1.10
CA ASN A 4 -8.76 13.16 2.52
C ASN A 4 -8.53 11.69 2.92
N LEU A 5 -7.26 11.30 2.99
CA LEU A 5 -6.87 9.94 3.36
C LEU A 5 -6.73 9.80 4.88
N PRO A 6 -7.11 8.66 5.47
CA PRO A 6 -6.74 8.39 6.85
C PRO A 6 -5.22 8.50 7.04
N PRO A 7 -4.74 8.99 8.20
CA PRO A 7 -3.32 9.24 8.40
C PRO A 7 -2.41 8.05 8.07
N VAL A 8 -2.78 6.82 8.50
CA VAL A 8 -1.95 5.65 8.24
C VAL A 8 -1.93 5.28 6.76
N VAL A 9 -3.00 5.55 6.01
CA VAL A 9 -3.05 5.31 4.57
C VAL A 9 -2.15 6.31 3.85
N SER A 10 -2.20 7.56 4.25
CA SER A 10 -1.31 8.60 3.71
C SER A 10 0.16 8.23 3.97
N GLU A 11 0.47 7.77 5.18
CA GLU A 11 1.83 7.33 5.53
C GLU A 11 2.25 6.11 4.71
N TYR A 12 1.33 5.18 4.48
CA TYR A 12 1.62 4.00 3.65
C TYR A 12 2.09 4.43 2.24
N PHE A 13 1.35 5.32 1.58
CA PHE A 13 1.73 5.76 0.23
C PHE A 13 3.06 6.52 0.24
N ALA A 14 3.29 7.34 1.25
CA ALA A 14 4.57 8.04 1.38
C ALA A 14 5.72 7.04 1.56
N ALA A 15 5.53 6.05 2.43
CA ALA A 15 6.54 5.02 2.68
C ALA A 15 6.77 4.12 1.47
N ALA A 16 5.70 3.76 0.75
CA ALA A 16 5.78 2.90 -0.42
C ALA A 16 6.58 3.52 -1.56
N ASN A 17 6.69 4.85 -1.58
CA ASN A 17 7.47 5.57 -2.58
C ASN A 17 8.94 5.73 -2.17
N THR A 18 9.36 5.10 -1.07
CA THR A 18 10.74 5.10 -0.60
C THR A 18 11.29 3.67 -0.64
N ASP A 19 12.58 3.54 -0.35
CA ASP A 19 13.24 2.23 -0.24
C ASP A 19 13.19 1.68 1.19
N ASP A 20 12.43 2.33 2.09
CA ASP A 20 12.40 1.98 3.51
C ASP A 20 11.28 0.97 3.79
N ALA A 21 11.61 -0.32 3.68
CA ALA A 21 10.67 -1.41 3.94
C ALA A 21 10.20 -1.45 5.40
N ASP A 22 11.05 -1.03 6.34
CA ASP A 22 10.66 -0.96 7.75
C ASP A 22 9.58 0.10 7.96
N ARG A 23 9.68 1.23 7.28
CA ARG A 23 8.67 2.29 7.34
C ARG A 23 7.33 1.80 6.75
N ILE A 24 7.39 1.03 5.67
CA ILE A 24 6.18 0.42 5.09
C ILE A 24 5.54 -0.52 6.10
N ALA A 25 6.31 -1.44 6.67
CA ALA A 25 5.80 -2.44 7.61
C ALA A 25 5.23 -1.80 8.88
N ALA A 26 5.77 -0.66 9.30
CA ALA A 26 5.29 0.04 10.50
C ALA A 26 3.86 0.55 10.37
N CYS A 27 3.33 0.67 9.15
CA CYS A 27 1.93 1.06 8.94
C CYS A 27 0.94 -0.06 9.24
N PHE A 28 1.40 -1.29 9.40
CA PHE A 28 0.54 -2.48 9.46
C PHE A 28 0.44 -3.02 10.88
N ALA A 29 -0.73 -3.61 11.17
CA ALA A 29 -0.91 -4.36 12.43
C ALA A 29 0.01 -5.59 12.43
N ALA A 30 0.30 -6.12 13.63
CA ALA A 30 1.23 -7.25 13.76
C ALA A 30 0.76 -8.50 13.00
N ASP A 31 -0.55 -8.69 12.89
CA ASP A 31 -1.16 -9.83 12.20
C ASP A 31 -1.79 -9.42 10.86
N ALA A 32 -1.34 -8.33 10.27
CA ALA A 32 -1.91 -7.83 9.03
C ALA A 32 -1.65 -8.77 7.85
N ASN A 33 -2.50 -8.67 6.84
CA ASN A 33 -2.36 -9.42 5.61
C ASN A 33 -2.36 -8.47 4.41
N VAL A 34 -1.41 -8.69 3.50
CA VAL A 34 -1.37 -7.99 2.21
C VAL A 34 -1.60 -9.01 1.11
N ASN A 35 -2.53 -8.70 0.20
CA ASN A 35 -2.74 -9.48 -1.01
C ASN A 35 -2.30 -8.65 -2.21
N ASP A 36 -1.29 -9.11 -2.92
CA ASP A 36 -0.74 -8.44 -4.09
C ASP A 36 -0.31 -9.49 -5.11
N GLU A 37 -0.65 -9.27 -6.36
CA GLU A 37 -0.34 -10.19 -7.45
C GLU A 37 -0.83 -11.62 -7.16
N LYS A 38 -2.01 -11.74 -6.53
CA LYS A 38 -2.65 -13.00 -6.16
C LYS A 38 -1.86 -13.80 -5.11
N ARG A 39 -1.00 -13.13 -4.34
CA ARG A 39 -0.22 -13.74 -3.26
C ARG A 39 -0.54 -13.03 -1.96
N ASP A 40 -0.52 -13.80 -0.88
CA ASP A 40 -0.76 -13.28 0.46
C ASP A 40 0.54 -13.17 1.25
N PHE A 41 0.68 -12.07 1.99
CA PHE A 41 1.83 -11.82 2.87
C PHE A 41 1.27 -11.56 4.27
N LEU A 42 1.47 -12.50 5.18
CA LEU A 42 0.90 -12.43 6.51
C LEU A 42 1.94 -12.05 7.55
N GLY A 43 1.64 -11.01 8.31
CA GLY A 43 2.50 -10.51 9.39
C GLY A 43 3.52 -9.49 8.90
N ARG A 44 4.03 -8.68 9.86
CA ARG A 44 4.94 -7.58 9.53
C ARG A 44 6.22 -8.03 8.83
N ASP A 45 6.79 -9.17 9.24
CA ASP A 45 8.03 -9.63 8.63
C ASP A 45 7.83 -9.98 7.15
N ALA A 46 6.72 -10.69 6.83
CA ALA A 46 6.40 -11.01 5.45
C ALA A 46 6.08 -9.76 4.64
N ILE A 47 5.38 -8.80 5.25
CA ILE A 47 5.03 -7.53 4.61
C ILE A 47 6.29 -6.70 4.34
N ARG A 48 7.22 -6.65 5.30
CA ARG A 48 8.49 -5.97 5.09
C ARG A 48 9.27 -6.60 3.94
N GLN A 49 9.30 -7.93 3.87
CA GLN A 49 9.97 -8.62 2.79
C GLN A 49 9.30 -8.33 1.44
N TRP A 50 7.97 -8.33 1.41
CA TRP A 50 7.21 -7.96 0.22
C TRP A 50 7.56 -6.54 -0.26
N GLY A 51 7.61 -5.58 0.66
CA GLY A 51 7.96 -4.20 0.32
C GLY A 51 9.37 -4.08 -0.23
N SER A 52 10.33 -4.78 0.40
CA SER A 52 11.72 -4.80 -0.04
C SER A 52 11.86 -5.44 -1.41
N ASP A 53 11.22 -6.59 -1.63
CA ASP A 53 11.31 -7.31 -2.90
C ASP A 53 10.68 -6.54 -4.05
N SER A 54 9.54 -5.89 -3.80
CA SER A 54 8.88 -5.07 -4.82
C SER A 54 9.78 -3.93 -5.26
N ARG A 55 10.47 -3.29 -4.32
CA ARG A 55 11.33 -2.16 -4.63
C ARG A 55 12.61 -2.58 -5.33
N LYS A 56 13.13 -3.78 -5.03
CA LYS A 56 14.29 -4.33 -5.74
C LYS A 56 13.94 -4.71 -7.18
N LYS A 57 12.72 -5.18 -7.39
CA LYS A 57 12.27 -5.64 -8.70
C LYS A 57 12.01 -4.47 -9.65
N TYR A 58 11.38 -3.41 -9.15
CA TYR A 58 11.01 -2.26 -9.97
C TYR A 58 11.20 -0.96 -9.20
N THR A 59 11.56 0.10 -9.92
CA THR A 59 11.46 1.47 -9.40
C THR A 59 10.09 2.00 -9.81
N PHE A 60 9.31 2.47 -8.81
CA PHE A 60 7.96 2.96 -9.10
C PHE A 60 7.55 4.05 -8.13
N GLN A 61 6.52 4.82 -8.54
CA GLN A 61 5.87 5.83 -7.72
C GLN A 61 4.37 5.58 -7.77
N SER A 62 3.72 5.64 -6.62
CA SER A 62 2.27 5.50 -6.50
C SER A 62 1.68 6.82 -6.03
N GLU A 63 0.75 7.39 -6.81
CA GLU A 63 0.10 8.65 -6.50
C GLU A 63 -1.41 8.46 -6.34
N PRO A 64 -1.94 8.48 -5.11
CA PRO A 64 -3.38 8.37 -4.90
C PRO A 64 -4.10 9.55 -5.56
N PHE A 65 -5.18 9.28 -6.26
CA PHE A 65 -5.99 10.34 -6.89
C PHE A 65 -7.47 10.26 -6.54
N GLU A 66 -7.92 9.16 -5.93
CA GLU A 66 -9.32 8.98 -5.57
C GLU A 66 -9.42 8.15 -4.30
N VAL A 67 -10.33 8.51 -3.41
CA VAL A 67 -10.64 7.74 -2.21
C VAL A 67 -12.15 7.69 -2.02
N GLU A 68 -12.67 6.52 -1.67
CA GLU A 68 -14.08 6.33 -1.36
C GLU A 68 -14.23 5.25 -0.28
N GLY A 69 -15.47 5.09 0.19
CA GLY A 69 -15.78 4.12 1.23
C GLY A 69 -15.62 4.70 2.63
N PRO A 70 -15.96 3.89 3.66
CA PRO A 70 -15.89 4.36 5.05
C PRO A 70 -14.44 4.53 5.51
N SER A 71 -14.23 5.36 6.53
CA SER A 71 -12.89 5.68 7.02
C SER A 71 -12.12 4.46 7.54
N GLN A 72 -12.83 3.40 7.95
CA GLN A 72 -12.20 2.17 8.44
C GLN A 72 -11.96 1.14 7.34
N ALA A 73 -12.49 1.39 6.15
CA ALA A 73 -12.32 0.50 4.99
C ALA A 73 -12.23 1.33 3.72
N PRO A 74 -11.24 2.24 3.62
CA PRO A 74 -11.14 3.10 2.46
C PRO A 74 -10.68 2.31 1.22
N VAL A 75 -11.24 2.69 0.08
CA VAL A 75 -10.82 2.20 -1.23
C VAL A 75 -10.13 3.35 -1.93
N VAL A 76 -8.85 3.16 -2.26
CA VAL A 76 -8.02 4.21 -2.83
C VAL A 76 -7.58 3.78 -4.22
N ARG A 77 -7.76 4.67 -5.19
CA ARG A 77 -7.18 4.45 -6.52
C ARG A 77 -5.94 5.31 -6.66
N ALA A 78 -4.87 4.69 -7.17
CA ALA A 78 -3.60 5.38 -7.33
C ALA A 78 -3.07 5.15 -8.73
N HIS A 79 -2.41 6.20 -9.25
CA HIS A 79 -1.70 6.14 -10.52
C HIS A 79 -0.27 5.69 -10.24
N VAL A 80 0.13 4.59 -10.85
CA VAL A 80 1.45 3.98 -10.61
C VAL A 80 2.28 4.09 -11.88
N THR A 81 3.44 4.72 -11.74
CA THR A 81 4.40 4.90 -12.84
C THR A 81 5.74 4.32 -12.43
N GLY A 82 6.51 3.86 -13.40
CA GLY A 82 7.82 3.29 -13.12
C GLY A 82 8.38 2.51 -14.29
N ASP A 83 9.33 1.63 -14.00
CA ASP A 83 10.06 0.84 -15.01
C ASP A 83 9.54 -0.59 -15.15
N PHE A 84 8.30 -0.86 -14.74
CA PHE A 84 7.69 -2.19 -14.82
C PHE A 84 6.91 -2.37 -16.13
N PRO A 85 6.69 -3.62 -16.58
CA PRO A 85 5.87 -3.89 -17.75
C PRO A 85 4.43 -3.41 -17.54
N GLY A 86 3.86 -2.74 -18.54
CA GLY A 86 2.50 -2.19 -18.45
C GLY A 86 2.41 -0.79 -17.85
N ASN A 87 3.54 -0.19 -17.50
CA ASN A 87 3.61 1.18 -17.01
C ASN A 87 3.10 2.19 -18.06
N PRO A 88 2.27 3.20 -17.69
CA PRO A 88 1.68 3.40 -16.35
C PRO A 88 0.41 2.57 -16.15
N VAL A 89 -0.01 2.42 -14.90
CA VAL A 89 -1.21 1.68 -14.57
C VAL A 89 -1.91 2.34 -13.38
N ASP A 90 -3.25 2.27 -13.35
CA ASP A 90 -4.02 2.66 -12.18
C ASP A 90 -4.39 1.40 -11.42
N LEU A 91 -4.09 1.39 -10.12
CA LEU A 91 -4.39 0.27 -9.25
C LEU A 91 -5.39 0.68 -8.19
N THR A 92 -6.17 -0.29 -7.72
CA THR A 92 -7.11 -0.10 -6.63
C THR A 92 -6.52 -0.74 -5.37
N TYR A 93 -6.44 0.06 -4.32
CA TYR A 93 -5.92 -0.35 -3.01
C TYR A 93 -7.09 -0.41 -2.04
N ARG A 94 -7.41 -1.59 -1.53
CA ARG A 94 -8.50 -1.80 -0.60
C ARG A 94 -7.93 -2.06 0.78
N PHE A 95 -8.21 -1.15 1.71
CA PHE A 95 -7.68 -1.22 3.07
C PHE A 95 -8.78 -1.57 4.06
N THR A 96 -8.41 -2.28 5.14
CA THR A 96 -9.20 -2.26 6.37
C THR A 96 -8.28 -1.78 7.49
N LEU A 97 -8.80 -0.92 8.35
CA LEU A 97 -8.03 -0.28 9.40
C LEU A 97 -8.58 -0.67 10.76
N VAL A 98 -7.69 -0.95 11.71
CA VAL A 98 -8.03 -1.23 13.11
C VAL A 98 -7.06 -0.44 13.97
N LYS A 99 -7.58 0.41 14.86
CA LYS A 99 -6.77 1.20 15.81
C LYS A 99 -5.65 1.98 15.10
N ASN A 100 -5.99 2.60 13.98
CA ASN A 100 -5.06 3.42 13.18
C ASN A 100 -3.90 2.63 12.57
N GLU A 101 -4.06 1.31 12.44
CA GLU A 101 -3.12 0.46 11.73
C GLU A 101 -3.83 -0.24 10.58
N ILE A 102 -3.08 -0.59 9.55
CA ILE A 102 -3.63 -1.34 8.42
C ILE A 102 -3.74 -2.80 8.83
N ALA A 103 -4.96 -3.33 8.86
CA ALA A 103 -5.20 -4.73 9.16
C ALA A 103 -5.12 -5.59 7.91
N THR A 104 -5.67 -5.09 6.78
CA THR A 104 -5.55 -5.77 5.49
C THR A 104 -5.35 -4.76 4.39
N LEU A 105 -4.67 -5.19 3.34
CA LEU A 105 -4.51 -4.42 2.10
C LEU A 105 -4.59 -5.39 0.93
N SER A 106 -5.43 -5.07 -0.04
CA SER A 106 -5.52 -5.82 -1.30
C SER A 106 -5.26 -4.84 -2.44
N ILE A 107 -4.34 -5.21 -3.33
CA ILE A 107 -3.95 -4.38 -4.47
C ILE A 107 -4.33 -5.09 -5.76
N GLY A 108 -5.04 -4.37 -6.65
CA GLY A 108 -5.47 -5.00 -7.89
C GLY A 108 -6.01 -4.10 -8.98
#